data_aeff1ef3c90d6dd28338926be90cbd0f
#
_entry.id   aeff1ef3c90d6dd28338926be90cbd0f
#
_cell.length_a   1.000
_cell.length_b   1.000
_cell.length_c   1.000
_cell.angle_alpha   90.00
_cell.angle_beta   90.00
_cell.angle_gamma   90.00
#
_symmetry.space_group_name_H-M   'P 1'
#
loop_
_entity.id
_entity.type
_entity.pdbx_description
1 polymer ?
#
loop_
_entity_poly.entity_id
_entity_poly.type
_entity_poly.pdbx_seq_one_letter_code
_entity_poly.pdbx_strand_id
1 'polypeptide(L)'
;MTIDRNAVTQEVPIDPETGKPYLNTVAAIQVSANGVGSEVSPYVAQAVEVIRESGLPQETNALFTNVEGDLDEVLKVAGEAAKKLAEQGYRTSLVLHMDIRPGFTSQLTEKPK
;
A
#
# COMPACT_ATOMS: atom_id res chain seq x y z
N MET A 1 10.79 -19.46 -12.75
CA MET A 1 11.89 -18.80 -12.02
C MET A 1 11.84 -19.20 -10.55
N THR A 2 12.99 -19.53 -9.98
CA THR A 2 13.07 -19.87 -8.57
C THR A 2 13.51 -18.63 -7.79
N ILE A 3 12.76 -18.29 -6.74
CA ILE A 3 13.13 -17.17 -5.88
C ILE A 3 14.08 -17.67 -4.78
N ASP A 4 15.28 -17.11 -4.74
CA ASP A 4 16.24 -17.39 -3.68
C ASP A 4 16.12 -16.27 -2.64
N ARG A 5 15.52 -16.59 -1.49
CA ARG A 5 15.27 -15.60 -0.44
C ARG A 5 16.53 -15.13 0.27
N ASN A 6 17.67 -15.81 0.04
CA ASN A 6 18.93 -15.42 0.62
C ASN A 6 19.79 -14.60 -0.34
N ALA A 7 19.34 -14.43 -1.57
CA ALA A 7 20.06 -13.63 -2.55
C ALA A 7 19.97 -12.15 -2.22
N VAL A 8 21.05 -11.43 -2.47
CA VAL A 8 21.09 -9.96 -2.32
C VAL A 8 20.20 -9.30 -3.38
N THR A 9 20.18 -9.90 -4.58
CA THR A 9 19.38 -9.39 -5.69
C THR A 9 18.49 -10.49 -6.24
N GLN A 10 17.41 -10.08 -6.85
CA GLN A 10 16.48 -10.97 -7.54
C GLN A 10 16.34 -10.54 -8.99
N GLU A 11 15.95 -11.48 -9.83
CA GLU A 11 15.58 -11.14 -11.20
C GLU A 11 14.27 -10.33 -11.16
N VAL A 12 14.26 -9.18 -11.85
CA VAL A 12 13.13 -8.27 -11.84
C VAL A 12 12.27 -8.53 -13.09
N PRO A 13 11.01 -8.97 -12.91
CA PRO A 13 10.13 -9.18 -14.05
C PRO A 13 9.77 -7.85 -14.71
N ILE A 14 9.50 -7.93 -16.02
CA ILE A 14 9.00 -6.79 -16.77
C ILE A 14 7.48 -6.96 -16.88
N ASP A 15 6.75 -5.92 -16.51
CA ASP A 15 5.31 -5.90 -16.68
C ASP A 15 4.98 -5.80 -18.17
N PRO A 16 4.30 -6.80 -18.74
CA PRO A 16 4.00 -6.79 -20.17
C PRO A 16 3.05 -5.65 -20.58
N GLU A 17 2.26 -5.14 -19.66
CA GLU A 17 1.32 -4.06 -19.96
C GLU A 17 2.00 -2.70 -20.04
N THR A 18 3.04 -2.47 -19.26
CA THR A 18 3.72 -1.18 -19.20
C THR A 18 5.10 -1.20 -19.86
N GLY A 19 5.68 -2.38 -20.03
CA GLY A 19 7.06 -2.52 -20.50
C GLY A 19 8.11 -2.09 -19.49
N LYS A 20 7.71 -1.84 -18.25
CA LYS A 20 8.59 -1.39 -17.17
C LYS A 20 8.83 -2.49 -16.15
N PRO A 21 9.92 -2.42 -15.39
CA PRO A 21 10.14 -3.37 -14.30
C PRO A 21 8.98 -3.37 -13.33
N TYR A 22 8.53 -4.56 -12.95
CA TYR A 22 7.51 -4.71 -11.93
C TYR A 22 8.20 -4.78 -10.57
N LEU A 23 8.01 -3.75 -9.76
CA LEU A 23 8.65 -3.65 -8.44
C LEU A 23 7.63 -3.99 -7.36
N ASN A 24 7.52 -5.28 -7.05
CA ASN A 24 6.55 -5.74 -6.07
C ASN A 24 6.83 -5.10 -4.71
N THR A 25 5.83 -4.47 -4.14
CA THR A 25 5.94 -3.69 -2.92
C THR A 25 4.84 -4.08 -1.95
N VAL A 26 5.21 -4.31 -0.71
CA VAL A 26 4.26 -4.45 0.39
C VAL A 26 4.33 -3.15 1.18
N ALA A 27 3.19 -2.52 1.40
CA ALA A 27 3.13 -1.24 2.08
C ALA A 27 2.12 -1.27 3.23
N ALA A 28 2.49 -0.61 4.31
CA ALA A 28 1.58 -0.34 5.42
C ALA A 28 1.18 1.13 5.33
N ILE A 29 -0.12 1.39 5.22
CA ILE A 29 -0.67 2.72 5.02
C ILE A 29 -1.55 3.09 6.20
N GLN A 30 -1.31 4.28 6.77
CA GLN A 30 -2.17 4.85 7.79
C GLN A 30 -2.47 6.29 7.40
N VAL A 31 -3.76 6.61 7.28
CA VAL A 31 -4.21 7.97 6.99
C VAL A 31 -5.07 8.43 8.15
N SER A 32 -4.81 9.62 8.65
CA SER A 32 -5.60 10.19 9.74
C SER A 32 -5.87 11.66 9.51
N ALA A 33 -7.03 12.11 10.00
CA ALA A 33 -7.40 13.52 10.00
C ALA A 33 -7.07 14.10 11.38
N ASN A 34 -6.37 15.21 11.38
CA ASN A 34 -5.96 15.86 12.63
C ASN A 34 -6.97 16.95 13.01
N GLY A 35 -7.19 17.12 14.31
CA GLY A 35 -8.05 18.17 14.81
C GLY A 35 -9.54 17.84 14.79
N VAL A 36 -9.90 16.57 14.61
CA VAL A 36 -11.31 16.12 14.60
C VAL A 36 -11.75 15.53 15.94
N GLY A 37 -10.95 15.73 16.98
CA GLY A 37 -11.24 15.21 18.31
C GLY A 37 -11.13 13.69 18.34
N SER A 38 -12.03 13.05 19.07
CA SER A 38 -12.05 11.59 19.20
C SER A 38 -12.81 10.88 18.08
N GLU A 39 -13.43 11.64 17.16
CA GLU A 39 -14.25 11.10 16.09
C GLU A 39 -13.40 10.78 14.86
N VAL A 40 -12.43 9.87 15.01
CA VAL A 40 -11.47 9.56 13.94
C VAL A 40 -11.96 8.47 13.00
N SER A 41 -12.77 7.52 13.50
CA SER A 41 -13.18 6.34 12.73
C SER A 41 -13.85 6.63 11.40
N PRO A 42 -14.77 7.60 11.27
CA PRO A 42 -15.41 7.87 9.97
C PRO A 42 -14.41 8.35 8.92
N TYR A 43 -13.38 9.07 9.34
CA TYR A 43 -12.36 9.60 8.43
C TYR A 43 -11.42 8.49 7.97
N VAL A 44 -11.02 7.63 8.90
CA VAL A 44 -10.19 6.47 8.58
C VAL A 44 -10.93 5.54 7.61
N ALA A 45 -12.24 5.35 7.83
CA ALA A 45 -13.06 4.50 6.97
C ALA A 45 -13.09 5.00 5.53
N GLN A 46 -13.14 6.31 5.32
CA GLN A 46 -13.10 6.88 3.98
C GLN A 46 -11.79 6.58 3.26
N ALA A 47 -10.67 6.70 3.97
CA ALA A 47 -9.36 6.41 3.39
C ALA A 47 -9.21 4.91 3.08
N VAL A 48 -9.68 4.06 3.97
CA VAL A 48 -9.64 2.60 3.76
C VAL A 48 -10.48 2.22 2.56
N GLU A 49 -11.64 2.87 2.36
CA GLU A 49 -12.48 2.61 1.21
C GLU A 49 -11.78 2.92 -0.11
N VAL A 50 -11.02 4.01 -0.18
CA VAL A 50 -10.22 4.35 -1.36
C VAL A 50 -9.22 3.23 -1.66
N ILE A 51 -8.57 2.71 -0.63
CA ILE A 51 -7.61 1.61 -0.79
C ILE A 51 -8.32 0.35 -1.28
N ARG A 52 -9.49 0.05 -0.72
CA ARG A 52 -10.28 -1.11 -1.10
C ARG A 52 -10.71 -1.04 -2.57
N GLU A 53 -11.10 0.13 -3.04
CA GLU A 53 -11.54 0.34 -4.42
C GLU A 53 -10.41 0.19 -5.43
N SER A 54 -9.16 0.23 -4.98
CA SER A 54 -8.00 0.05 -5.87
C SER A 54 -7.92 -1.35 -6.44
N GLY A 55 -8.52 -2.33 -5.76
CA GLY A 55 -8.45 -3.73 -6.16
C GLY A 55 -7.13 -4.42 -5.84
N LEU A 56 -6.18 -3.72 -5.23
CA LEU A 56 -4.92 -4.35 -4.83
C LEU A 56 -5.15 -5.31 -3.66
N PRO A 57 -4.39 -6.41 -3.59
CA PRO A 57 -4.42 -7.27 -2.41
C PRO A 57 -4.20 -6.44 -1.15
N GLN A 58 -5.03 -6.65 -0.15
CA GLN A 58 -4.97 -5.85 1.07
C GLN A 58 -5.36 -6.63 2.32
N GLU A 59 -4.86 -6.14 3.44
CA GLU A 59 -5.19 -6.68 4.75
C GLU A 59 -5.20 -5.50 5.73
N THR A 60 -6.30 -5.32 6.46
CA THR A 60 -6.42 -4.25 7.43
C THR A 60 -6.25 -4.79 8.84
N ASN A 61 -5.39 -4.16 9.64
CA ASN A 61 -5.25 -4.47 11.06
C ASN A 61 -5.62 -3.23 11.88
N ALA A 62 -5.33 -3.26 13.18
CA ALA A 62 -5.75 -2.19 14.10
C ALA A 62 -5.14 -0.82 13.78
N LEU A 63 -3.96 -0.77 13.17
CA LEU A 63 -3.21 0.48 12.94
C LEU A 63 -3.05 0.81 11.47
N PHE A 64 -2.92 -0.20 10.61
CA PHE A 64 -2.54 -0.02 9.22
C PHE A 64 -3.42 -0.82 8.29
N THR A 65 -3.51 -0.32 7.05
CA THR A 65 -4.00 -1.13 5.93
C THR A 65 -2.78 -1.51 5.11
N ASN A 66 -2.55 -2.80 4.98
CA ASN A 66 -1.43 -3.32 4.20
C ASN A 66 -1.90 -3.61 2.79
N VAL A 67 -1.09 -3.22 1.81
CA VAL A 67 -1.39 -3.48 0.40
C VAL A 67 -0.17 -4.04 -0.28
N GLU A 68 -0.40 -4.72 -1.40
CA GLU A 68 0.68 -5.27 -2.20
C GLU A 68 0.42 -4.97 -3.67
N GLY A 69 1.45 -4.52 -4.37
CA GLY A 69 1.35 -4.23 -5.80
C GLY A 69 2.62 -3.61 -6.32
N ASP A 70 2.60 -3.17 -7.57
CA ASP A 70 3.73 -2.45 -8.12
C ASP A 70 3.92 -1.13 -7.37
N LEU A 71 5.18 -0.73 -7.23
CA LEU A 71 5.55 0.46 -6.45
C LEU A 71 4.75 1.71 -6.86
N ASP A 72 4.63 1.97 -8.15
CA ASP A 72 3.92 3.16 -8.62
C ASP A 72 2.43 3.09 -8.30
N GLU A 73 1.82 1.92 -8.38
CA GLU A 73 0.41 1.74 -8.02
C GLU A 73 0.19 1.93 -6.53
N VAL A 74 1.09 1.41 -5.72
CA VAL A 74 1.00 1.56 -4.27
C VAL A 74 1.11 3.03 -3.87
N LEU A 75 2.07 3.75 -4.48
CA LEU A 75 2.23 5.18 -4.22
C LEU A 75 0.99 5.96 -4.62
N LYS A 76 0.41 5.62 -5.77
CA LYS A 76 -0.82 6.28 -6.25
C LYS A 76 -1.97 6.06 -5.28
N VAL A 77 -2.18 4.82 -4.84
CA VAL A 77 -3.26 4.48 -3.93
C VAL A 77 -3.09 5.19 -2.58
N ALA A 78 -1.88 5.22 -2.04
CA ALA A 78 -1.62 5.92 -0.79
C ALA A 78 -1.91 7.42 -0.92
N GLY A 79 -1.50 8.01 -2.03
CA GLY A 79 -1.77 9.42 -2.32
C GLY A 79 -3.25 9.71 -2.45
N GLU A 80 -3.99 8.85 -3.13
CA GLU A 80 -5.43 9.03 -3.29
C GLU A 80 -6.19 8.88 -1.97
N ALA A 81 -5.75 7.96 -1.10
CA ALA A 81 -6.34 7.80 0.22
C ALA A 81 -6.16 9.07 1.07
N ALA A 82 -4.96 9.65 1.04
CA ALA A 82 -4.68 10.89 1.76
C ALA A 82 -5.48 12.06 1.18
N LYS A 83 -5.58 12.15 -0.13
CA LYS A 83 -6.35 13.20 -0.81
C LYS A 83 -7.82 13.18 -0.43
N LYS A 84 -8.38 12.00 -0.20
CA LYS A 84 -9.79 11.86 0.15
C LYS A 84 -10.15 12.72 1.36
N LEU A 85 -9.27 12.80 2.34
CA LEU A 85 -9.49 13.63 3.53
C LEU A 85 -9.02 15.06 3.31
N ALA A 86 -7.87 15.24 2.68
CA ALA A 86 -7.29 16.57 2.47
C ALA A 86 -8.20 17.44 1.60
N GLU A 87 -8.83 16.87 0.60
CA GLU A 87 -9.73 17.61 -0.28
C GLU A 87 -11.01 18.09 0.42
N GLN A 88 -11.34 17.49 1.55
CA GLN A 88 -12.45 17.93 2.39
C GLN A 88 -12.03 19.04 3.35
N GLY A 89 -10.78 19.45 3.31
CA GLY A 89 -10.27 20.54 4.14
C GLY A 89 -9.63 20.09 5.46
N TYR A 90 -9.53 18.78 5.69
CA TYR A 90 -8.92 18.29 6.92
C TYR A 90 -7.41 18.30 6.83
N ARG A 91 -6.77 18.68 7.93
CA ARG A 91 -5.33 18.49 8.08
C ARG A 91 -5.08 16.99 8.16
N THR A 92 -4.35 16.47 7.20
CA THR A 92 -4.23 15.03 6.99
C THR A 92 -2.80 14.57 7.21
N SER A 93 -2.62 13.47 7.94
CA SER A 93 -1.33 12.82 8.09
C SER A 93 -1.35 11.50 7.37
N LEU A 94 -0.27 11.21 6.66
CA LEU A 94 -0.07 9.94 5.97
C LEU A 94 1.20 9.30 6.51
N VAL A 95 1.08 8.09 7.03
CA VAL A 95 2.23 7.26 7.37
C VAL A 95 2.30 6.14 6.35
N LEU A 96 3.43 6.01 5.69
CA LEU A 96 3.63 5.03 4.64
C LEU A 96 4.95 4.31 4.89
N HIS A 97 4.86 3.01 5.13
CA HIS A 97 6.03 2.16 5.28
C HIS A 97 6.00 1.13 4.16
N MET A 98 7.04 1.12 3.34
CA MET A 98 7.10 0.22 2.20
C MET A 98 8.31 -0.69 2.25
N ASP A 99 8.08 -1.93 1.84
CA ASP A 99 9.13 -2.91 1.63
C ASP A 99 9.08 -3.31 0.16
N ILE A 100 10.03 -2.83 -0.61
CA ILE A 100 10.09 -3.08 -2.04
C ILE A 100 10.89 -4.37 -2.27
N ARG A 101 10.21 -5.39 -2.79
CA ARG A 101 10.77 -6.73 -2.96
C ARG A 101 10.72 -7.16 -4.42
N PRO A 102 11.65 -6.65 -5.25
CA PRO A 102 11.65 -7.04 -6.66
C PRO A 102 11.79 -8.55 -6.82
N GLY A 103 10.98 -9.16 -7.68
CA GLY A 103 10.99 -10.60 -7.91
C GLY A 103 10.19 -11.44 -6.94
N PHE A 104 9.72 -10.86 -5.85
CA PHE A 104 8.82 -11.55 -4.91
C PHE A 104 7.38 -11.15 -5.20
N THR A 105 6.44 -12.05 -5.00
CA THR A 105 5.01 -11.79 -5.19
C THR A 105 4.21 -12.46 -4.09
N SER A 106 2.93 -12.09 -3.97
CA SER A 106 1.98 -12.70 -3.04
C SER A 106 2.44 -12.70 -1.59
N GLN A 107 3.11 -11.62 -1.17
CA GLN A 107 3.70 -11.55 0.17
C GLN A 107 2.66 -11.41 1.27
N LEU A 108 1.47 -10.87 0.96
CA LEU A 108 0.38 -10.76 1.94
C LEU A 108 -0.33 -12.09 2.13
N THR A 109 -0.37 -12.92 1.10
CA THR A 109 -1.07 -14.21 1.15
C THR A 109 -0.15 -15.36 1.53
N GLU A 110 1.14 -15.27 1.22
CA GLU A 110 2.14 -16.26 1.58
C GLU A 110 2.78 -15.84 2.89
N LYS A 111 2.15 -16.23 3.98
CA LYS A 111 2.66 -15.84 5.29
C LYS A 111 3.98 -16.53 5.59
N PRO A 112 4.95 -15.81 6.18
CA PRO A 112 6.19 -16.43 6.63
C PRO A 112 5.88 -17.48 7.69
N LYS A 113 6.61 -18.52 7.65
CA LYS A 113 6.46 -19.61 8.62
C LYS A 113 7.60 -19.62 9.61
#